data_e779c34c112244942fb7ba1a2fa5a628
#
_entry.id   e779c34c112244942fb7ba1a2fa5a628
#
_cell.length_a   1.000
_cell.length_b   1.000
_cell.length_c   1.000
_cell.angle_alpha   90.00
_cell.angle_beta   90.00
_cell.angle_gamma   90.00
#
_symmetry.space_group_name_H-M   'P 1'
#
loop_
_entity.id
_entity.type
_entity.pdbx_description
1 polymer ?
#
loop_
_entity_poly.entity_id
_entity_poly.type
_entity_poly.pdbx_seq_one_letter_code
_entity_poly.pdbx_strand_id
1 'polypeptide(L)'
;MIEKSTVSQIVNDWLEGKEYFVVDVNVSPDDKILVEIDHAEGVWIEDCVELSRYIESKLNREEEDYELEVGSAGIGQPFKVLQQYYIHLGCDVEVLTKGGIKYTGVLKDVNEERFVVTVQKKVKEAGEKRPKLVDEDLCFTYDEIKYTKYLISFK
;
A
#
# COMPACT_ATOMS: atom_id res chain seq x y z
N MET A 1 21.71 11.87 -15.93
CA MET A 1 20.59 11.00 -15.53
C MET A 1 20.22 11.27 -14.08
N ILE A 2 18.92 11.46 -13.83
CA ILE A 2 18.45 11.71 -12.46
C ILE A 2 18.47 10.39 -11.69
N GLU A 3 19.07 10.40 -10.50
CA GLU A 3 19.19 9.20 -9.68
C GLU A 3 18.02 9.03 -8.73
N LYS A 4 17.57 7.80 -8.57
CA LYS A 4 16.50 7.43 -7.63
C LYS A 4 16.84 7.88 -6.20
N SER A 5 18.10 7.71 -5.78
CA SER A 5 18.54 8.09 -4.45
C SER A 5 18.39 9.60 -4.21
N THR A 6 18.66 10.41 -5.23
CA THR A 6 18.49 11.87 -5.15
C THR A 6 17.02 12.22 -4.94
N VAL A 7 16.12 11.62 -5.72
CA VAL A 7 14.68 11.86 -5.61
C VAL A 7 14.15 11.37 -4.25
N SER A 8 14.59 10.20 -3.81
CA SER A 8 14.20 9.65 -2.51
C SER A 8 14.61 10.56 -1.37
N GLN A 9 15.81 11.13 -1.43
CA GLN A 9 16.27 12.08 -0.41
C GLN A 9 15.41 13.34 -0.37
N ILE A 10 15.07 13.88 -1.54
CA ILE A 10 14.21 15.07 -1.65
C ILE A 10 12.83 14.79 -1.05
N VAL A 11 12.25 13.64 -1.40
CA VAL A 11 10.93 13.23 -0.89
C VAL A 11 10.96 13.05 0.62
N ASN A 12 11.98 12.38 1.15
CA ASN A 12 12.10 12.15 2.58
C ASN A 12 12.26 13.46 3.35
N ASP A 13 12.98 14.44 2.79
CA ASP A 13 13.14 15.76 3.40
C ASP A 13 11.79 16.48 3.50
N TRP A 14 10.94 16.37 2.48
CA TRP A 14 9.60 16.96 2.50
C TRP A 14 8.69 16.24 3.49
N LEU A 15 8.81 14.93 3.60
CA LEU A 15 7.96 14.12 4.49
C LEU A 15 8.30 14.29 5.97
N GLU A 16 9.48 14.81 6.29
CA GLU A 16 9.90 14.97 7.67
C GLU A 16 8.90 15.83 8.47
N GLY A 17 8.44 15.30 9.59
CA GLY A 17 7.43 15.96 10.43
C GLY A 17 6.00 15.79 9.94
N LYS A 18 5.78 15.10 8.84
CA LYS A 18 4.47 14.82 8.30
C LYS A 18 4.10 13.35 8.50
N GLU A 19 2.82 13.06 8.55
CA GLU A 19 2.35 11.68 8.75
C GLU A 19 2.29 10.85 7.45
N TYR A 20 2.71 11.43 6.33
CA TYR A 20 2.85 10.73 5.07
C TYR A 20 4.09 9.84 5.07
N PHE A 21 4.02 8.77 4.32
CA PHE A 21 5.19 7.92 4.08
C PHE A 21 5.29 7.58 2.60
N VAL A 22 6.51 7.29 2.16
CA VAL A 22 6.78 6.91 0.78
C VAL A 22 6.45 5.44 0.58
N VAL A 23 5.69 5.13 -0.48
CA VAL A 23 5.39 3.76 -0.88
C VAL A 23 6.34 3.32 -1.97
N ASP A 24 6.60 4.19 -2.95
CA ASP A 24 7.49 3.87 -4.05
C ASP A 24 8.07 5.15 -4.66
N VAL A 25 9.32 5.07 -5.06
CA VAL A 25 9.98 6.10 -5.88
C VAL A 25 10.62 5.36 -7.04
N ASN A 26 10.26 5.74 -8.25
CA ASN A 26 10.81 5.12 -9.45
C ASN A 26 11.30 6.18 -10.42
N VAL A 27 12.48 5.96 -11.00
CA VAL A 27 13.03 6.81 -12.04
C VAL A 27 13.35 5.91 -13.23
N SER A 28 12.66 6.14 -14.34
CA SER A 28 12.88 5.35 -15.56
C SER A 28 14.15 5.81 -16.29
N PRO A 29 14.65 5.00 -17.24
CA PRO A 29 15.78 5.41 -18.07
C PRO A 29 15.53 6.68 -18.90
N ASP A 30 14.26 7.03 -19.12
CA ASP A 30 13.84 8.24 -19.84
C ASP A 30 13.67 9.45 -18.91
N ASP A 31 14.13 9.36 -17.66
CA ASP A 31 13.97 10.38 -16.63
C ASP A 31 12.50 10.71 -16.33
N LYS A 32 11.66 9.69 -16.31
CA LYS A 32 10.29 9.79 -15.80
C LYS A 32 10.31 9.41 -14.32
N ILE A 33 9.93 10.35 -13.49
CA ILE A 33 9.93 10.19 -12.03
C ILE A 33 8.52 9.93 -11.57
N LEU A 34 8.33 8.81 -10.86
CA LEU A 34 7.06 8.47 -10.24
C LEU A 34 7.27 8.37 -8.73
N VAL A 35 6.49 9.12 -7.97
CA VAL A 35 6.50 9.10 -6.51
C VAL A 35 5.12 8.74 -6.01
N GLU A 36 5.04 7.68 -5.21
CA GLU A 36 3.80 7.27 -4.56
C GLU A 36 3.94 7.41 -3.05
N ILE A 37 2.99 8.11 -2.45
CA ILE A 37 2.92 8.32 -0.99
C ILE A 37 1.60 7.81 -0.46
N ASP A 38 1.54 7.55 0.84
CA ASP A 38 0.32 7.10 1.50
C ASP A 38 0.21 7.71 2.90
N HIS A 39 -1.00 7.67 3.45
CA HIS A 39 -1.34 8.23 4.74
C HIS A 39 -2.52 7.45 5.33
N ALA A 40 -2.53 7.26 6.64
CA ALA A 40 -3.59 6.50 7.32
C ALA A 40 -5.00 7.05 7.07
N GLU A 41 -5.12 8.35 6.89
CA GLU A 41 -6.40 9.02 6.64
C GLU A 41 -6.66 9.33 5.17
N GLY A 42 -5.76 8.92 4.29
CA GLY A 42 -5.83 9.19 2.85
C GLY A 42 -4.89 10.31 2.42
N VAL A 43 -4.70 10.42 1.12
CA VAL A 43 -3.78 11.39 0.54
C VAL A 43 -4.57 12.53 -0.09
N TRP A 44 -4.21 13.77 0.27
CA TRP A 44 -4.84 14.98 -0.27
C TRP A 44 -4.14 15.39 -1.56
N ILE A 45 -4.92 15.75 -2.57
CA ILE A 45 -4.39 16.21 -3.86
C ILE A 45 -3.47 17.42 -3.70
N GLU A 46 -3.84 18.33 -2.81
CA GLU A 46 -3.07 19.53 -2.51
C GLU A 46 -1.66 19.21 -2.01
N ASP A 47 -1.54 18.17 -1.21
CA ASP A 47 -0.24 17.73 -0.69
C ASP A 47 0.61 17.09 -1.78
N CYS A 48 -0.01 16.37 -2.71
CA CYS A 48 0.70 15.84 -3.88
C CYS A 48 1.25 16.97 -4.73
N VAL A 49 0.49 18.03 -4.93
CA VAL A 49 0.91 19.21 -5.70
C VAL A 49 2.06 19.92 -4.99
N GLU A 50 1.96 20.07 -3.67
CA GLU A 50 3.01 20.68 -2.86
C GLU A 50 4.31 19.89 -2.93
N LEU A 51 4.24 18.56 -2.80
CA LEU A 51 5.41 17.69 -2.93
C LEU A 51 6.02 17.79 -4.33
N SER A 52 5.17 17.80 -5.36
CA SER A 52 5.62 17.95 -6.75
C SER A 52 6.43 19.24 -6.92
N ARG A 53 5.91 20.36 -6.42
CA ARG A 53 6.60 21.66 -6.48
C ARG A 53 7.91 21.66 -5.69
N TYR A 54 7.91 20.99 -4.55
CA TYR A 54 9.10 20.86 -3.73
C TYR A 54 10.20 20.09 -4.48
N ILE A 55 9.85 18.98 -5.11
CA ILE A 55 10.80 18.18 -5.89
C ILE A 55 11.34 19.03 -7.05
N GLU A 56 10.47 19.74 -7.77
CA GLU A 56 10.88 20.60 -8.88
C GLU A 56 11.80 21.72 -8.45
N SER A 57 11.64 22.23 -7.22
CA SER A 57 12.52 23.27 -6.69
C SER A 57 13.94 22.78 -6.40
N LYS A 58 14.11 21.46 -6.24
CA LYS A 58 15.40 20.84 -5.92
C LYS A 58 16.10 20.24 -7.14
N LEU A 59 15.37 20.06 -8.24
CA LEU A 59 15.91 19.54 -9.49
C LEU A 59 16.00 20.67 -10.52
N ASN A 60 17.01 20.61 -11.39
CA ASN A 60 17.22 21.63 -12.41
C ASN A 60 16.94 21.07 -13.81
N ARG A 61 15.82 21.49 -14.41
CA ARG A 61 15.42 21.05 -15.75
C ARG A 61 16.32 21.57 -16.86
N GLU A 62 17.04 22.64 -16.59
CA GLU A 62 18.00 23.19 -17.57
C GLU A 62 19.22 22.27 -17.70
N GLU A 63 19.58 21.57 -16.62
CA GLU A 63 20.66 20.58 -16.65
C GLU A 63 20.20 19.24 -17.17
N GLU A 64 19.05 18.74 -16.66
CA GLU A 64 18.45 17.48 -17.07
C GLU A 64 16.93 17.62 -17.05
N ASP A 65 16.31 17.42 -18.21
CA ASP A 65 14.84 17.45 -18.28
C ASP A 65 14.27 16.13 -17.73
N TYR A 66 13.04 16.21 -17.20
CA TYR A 66 12.37 15.06 -16.59
C TYR A 66 10.86 15.26 -16.63
N GLU A 67 10.15 14.14 -16.49
CA GLU A 67 8.71 14.13 -16.23
C GLU A 67 8.52 13.72 -14.79
N LEU A 68 7.61 14.37 -14.08
CA LEU A 68 7.34 14.10 -12.68
C LEU A 68 5.86 13.83 -12.45
N GLU A 69 5.57 12.72 -11.79
CA GLU A 69 4.23 12.38 -11.36
C GLU A 69 4.28 12.02 -9.87
N VAL A 70 3.46 12.70 -9.07
CA VAL A 70 3.30 12.44 -7.63
C VAL A 70 1.85 12.07 -7.37
N GLY A 71 1.64 10.92 -6.72
CA GLY A 71 0.29 10.46 -6.43
C GLY A 71 0.21 9.60 -5.20
N SER A 72 -1.01 9.20 -4.86
CA SER A 72 -1.25 8.25 -3.79
C SER A 72 -1.03 6.83 -4.28
N ALA A 73 -0.64 5.94 -3.36
CA ALA A 73 -0.70 4.51 -3.61
C ALA A 73 -2.18 4.14 -3.74
N GLY A 74 -2.66 3.94 -4.95
CA GLY A 74 -4.08 3.83 -5.25
C GLY A 74 -4.81 2.69 -4.54
N ILE A 75 -6.11 2.90 -4.32
CA ILE A 75 -7.00 1.87 -3.80
C ILE A 75 -7.07 0.72 -4.81
N GLY A 76 -7.02 -0.52 -4.32
CA GLY A 76 -7.01 -1.70 -5.18
C GLY A 76 -5.62 -2.08 -5.67
N GLN A 77 -4.61 -1.30 -5.36
CA GLN A 77 -3.22 -1.65 -5.68
C GLN A 77 -2.62 -2.52 -4.56
N PRO A 78 -1.75 -3.46 -4.89
CA PRO A 78 -1.10 -4.28 -3.87
C PRO A 78 -0.26 -3.44 -2.91
N PHE A 79 -0.24 -3.85 -1.64
CA PHE A 79 0.63 -3.22 -0.65
C PHE A 79 2.10 -3.46 -1.05
N LYS A 80 2.92 -2.43 -0.98
CA LYS A 80 4.34 -2.49 -1.33
C LYS A 80 5.24 -2.39 -0.10
N VAL A 81 4.75 -1.78 0.98
CA VAL A 81 5.53 -1.57 2.21
C VAL A 81 4.74 -2.02 3.43
N LEU A 82 5.48 -2.43 4.48
CA LEU A 82 4.90 -2.94 5.71
C LEU A 82 3.97 -1.92 6.39
N GLN A 83 4.30 -0.64 6.31
CA GLN A 83 3.51 0.42 6.92
C GLN A 83 2.07 0.46 6.38
N GLN A 84 1.86 0.05 5.12
CA GLN A 84 0.52 -0.03 4.55
C GLN A 84 -0.34 -1.07 5.27
N TYR A 85 0.26 -2.18 5.71
CA TYR A 85 -0.45 -3.17 6.52
C TYR A 85 -0.88 -2.55 7.85
N TYR A 86 0.01 -1.81 8.51
CA TYR A 86 -0.31 -1.19 9.80
C TYR A 86 -1.45 -0.18 9.71
N ILE A 87 -1.48 0.66 8.67
CA ILE A 87 -2.53 1.67 8.54
C ILE A 87 -3.89 1.06 8.15
N HIS A 88 -3.89 -0.18 7.64
CA HIS A 88 -5.12 -0.87 7.24
C HIS A 88 -5.57 -1.93 8.26
N LEU A 89 -5.02 -1.92 9.47
CA LEU A 89 -5.51 -2.78 10.55
C LEU A 89 -6.99 -2.50 10.81
N GLY A 90 -7.80 -3.56 10.85
CA GLY A 90 -9.24 -3.45 11.02
C GLY A 90 -10.00 -3.24 9.71
N CYS A 91 -9.32 -3.14 8.59
CA CYS A 91 -9.93 -2.96 7.28
C CYS A 91 -10.03 -4.28 6.52
N ASP A 92 -10.95 -4.34 5.56
CA ASP A 92 -11.08 -5.51 4.68
C ASP A 92 -9.93 -5.54 3.69
N VAL A 93 -9.33 -6.71 3.54
CA VAL A 93 -8.22 -6.93 2.59
C VAL A 93 -8.44 -8.20 1.79
N GLU A 94 -7.81 -8.25 0.63
CA GLU A 94 -7.74 -9.44 -0.22
C GLU A 94 -6.31 -9.93 -0.26
N VAL A 95 -6.11 -11.22 0.02
CA VAL A 95 -4.79 -11.86 0.01
C VAL A 95 -4.79 -12.94 -1.07
N LEU A 96 -3.81 -12.89 -1.96
CA LEU A 96 -3.58 -13.95 -2.94
C LEU A 96 -2.29 -14.67 -2.57
N THR A 97 -2.38 -15.98 -2.33
CA THR A 97 -1.22 -16.80 -2.01
C THR A 97 -0.46 -17.19 -3.28
N LYS A 98 0.79 -17.60 -3.12
CA LYS A 98 1.60 -18.09 -4.23
C LYS A 98 1.01 -19.36 -4.85
N GLY A 99 0.23 -20.10 -4.09
CA GLY A 99 -0.50 -21.27 -4.58
C GLY A 99 -1.74 -20.96 -5.40
N GLY A 100 -2.09 -19.67 -5.51
CA GLY A 100 -3.25 -19.24 -6.30
C GLY A 100 -4.57 -19.18 -5.53
N ILE A 101 -4.53 -19.31 -4.21
CA ILE A 101 -5.74 -19.25 -3.36
C ILE A 101 -5.96 -17.81 -2.92
N LYS A 102 -7.19 -17.34 -3.07
CA LYS A 102 -7.59 -15.99 -2.70
C LYS A 102 -8.41 -16.01 -1.42
N TYR A 103 -8.03 -15.17 -0.47
CA TYR A 103 -8.75 -14.99 0.78
C TYR A 103 -9.22 -13.55 0.91
N THR A 104 -10.39 -13.34 1.49
CA THR A 104 -10.93 -12.02 1.80
C THR A 104 -11.33 -11.99 3.27
N GLY A 105 -10.90 -10.99 3.99
CA GLY A 105 -11.22 -10.86 5.41
C GLY A 105 -10.70 -9.56 5.98
N VAL A 106 -10.77 -9.46 7.31
CA VAL A 106 -10.33 -8.29 8.06
C VAL A 106 -8.88 -8.47 8.49
N LEU A 107 -8.05 -7.48 8.24
CA LEU A 107 -6.65 -7.49 8.69
C LEU A 107 -6.63 -7.26 10.20
N LYS A 108 -6.29 -8.30 10.95
CA LYS A 108 -6.41 -8.31 12.41
C LYS A 108 -5.13 -7.93 13.12
N ASP A 109 -4.00 -8.44 12.64
CA ASP A 109 -2.71 -8.23 13.28
C ASP A 109 -1.60 -8.16 12.22
N VAL A 110 -0.56 -7.41 12.52
CA VAL A 110 0.57 -7.22 11.61
C VAL A 110 1.86 -7.11 12.41
N ASN A 111 2.91 -7.78 11.94
CA ASN A 111 4.26 -7.57 12.44
C ASN A 111 5.25 -7.70 11.28
N GLU A 112 6.54 -7.59 11.56
CA GLU A 112 7.59 -7.62 10.54
C GLU A 112 7.73 -8.97 9.83
N GLU A 113 7.27 -10.06 10.46
CA GLU A 113 7.41 -11.41 9.94
C GLU A 113 6.15 -11.95 9.28
N ARG A 114 4.99 -11.55 9.79
CA ARG A 114 3.71 -12.12 9.38
C ARG A 114 2.54 -11.17 9.65
N PHE A 115 1.39 -11.51 9.09
CA PHE A 115 0.14 -10.83 9.38
C PHE A 115 -0.99 -11.84 9.52
N VAL A 116 -2.06 -11.43 10.20
CA VAL A 116 -3.23 -12.27 10.45
C VAL A 116 -4.46 -11.64 9.81
N VAL A 117 -5.21 -12.45 9.08
CA VAL A 117 -6.48 -12.04 8.46
C VAL A 117 -7.59 -12.92 9.03
N THR A 118 -8.65 -12.28 9.53
CA THR A 118 -9.82 -12.99 10.00
C THR A 118 -10.78 -13.16 8.84
N VAL A 119 -10.99 -14.41 8.43
CA VAL A 119 -11.90 -14.76 7.34
C VAL A 119 -13.16 -15.40 7.90
N GLN A 120 -14.27 -15.28 7.16
CA GLN A 120 -15.52 -15.93 7.52
C GLN A 120 -15.67 -17.21 6.70
N LYS A 121 -15.87 -18.32 7.40
CA LYS A 121 -16.14 -19.62 6.76
C LYS A 121 -17.58 -20.02 7.00
N LYS A 122 -18.17 -20.62 5.98
CA LYS A 122 -19.47 -21.27 6.12
C LYS A 122 -19.26 -22.68 6.65
N VAL A 123 -19.75 -22.95 7.85
CA VAL A 123 -19.68 -24.27 8.47
C VAL A 123 -21.09 -24.77 8.66
N LYS A 124 -21.38 -25.96 8.14
CA LYS A 124 -22.68 -26.62 8.33
C LYS A 124 -22.48 -27.84 9.20
N GLU A 125 -23.03 -27.77 10.40
CA GLU A 125 -23.01 -28.90 11.33
C GLU A 125 -24.13 -29.90 11.00
N ALA A 126 -23.91 -31.16 11.36
CA ALA A 126 -24.89 -32.22 11.15
C ALA A 126 -26.20 -31.86 11.83
N GLY A 127 -27.30 -31.93 11.06
CA GLY A 127 -28.62 -31.60 11.56
C GLY A 127 -29.05 -30.14 11.40
N GLU A 128 -28.18 -29.26 10.96
CA GLU A 128 -28.52 -27.88 10.70
C GLU A 128 -28.92 -27.67 9.24
N LYS A 129 -29.99 -26.89 9.04
CA LYS A 129 -30.49 -26.59 7.68
C LYS A 129 -29.73 -25.48 6.99
N ARG A 130 -29.09 -24.58 7.75
CA ARG A 130 -28.35 -23.43 7.23
C ARG A 130 -26.92 -23.44 7.73
N PRO A 131 -25.96 -23.12 6.87
CA PRO A 131 -24.59 -22.97 7.31
C PRO A 131 -24.44 -21.77 8.24
N LYS A 132 -23.58 -21.88 9.24
CA LYS A 132 -23.21 -20.78 10.12
C LYS A 132 -21.93 -20.14 9.60
N LEU A 133 -21.82 -18.84 9.77
CA LEU A 133 -20.59 -18.13 9.51
C LEU A 133 -19.72 -18.18 10.76
N VAL A 134 -18.51 -18.70 10.62
CA VAL A 134 -17.55 -18.81 11.71
C VAL A 134 -16.31 -18.03 11.31
N ASP A 135 -15.84 -17.20 12.24
CA ASP A 135 -14.60 -16.46 12.02
C ASP A 135 -13.39 -17.36 12.22
N GLU A 136 -12.46 -17.30 11.32
CA GLU A 136 -11.20 -18.05 11.40
C GLU A 136 -10.03 -17.11 11.16
N ASP A 137 -9.06 -17.10 12.07
CA ASP A 137 -7.85 -16.31 11.92
C ASP A 137 -6.82 -17.11 11.14
N LEU A 138 -6.40 -16.54 10.00
CA LEU A 138 -5.38 -17.13 9.14
C LEU A 138 -4.10 -16.30 9.24
N CYS A 139 -2.99 -16.97 9.50
CA CYS A 139 -1.69 -16.34 9.59
C CYS A 139 -0.92 -16.54 8.29
N PHE A 140 -0.39 -15.46 7.74
CA PHE A 140 0.40 -15.49 6.50
C PHE A 140 1.75 -14.86 6.74
N THR A 141 2.80 -15.48 6.20
CA THR A 141 4.10 -14.82 6.07
C THR A 141 4.13 -14.09 4.74
N TYR A 142 4.95 -13.04 4.65
CA TYR A 142 5.01 -12.24 3.42
C TYR A 142 5.55 -13.05 2.23
N ASP A 143 6.32 -14.10 2.51
CA ASP A 143 6.86 -15.00 1.48
C ASP A 143 5.82 -15.95 0.89
N GLU A 144 4.73 -16.21 1.60
CA GLU A 144 3.67 -17.13 1.17
C GLU A 144 2.68 -16.51 0.20
N ILE A 145 2.66 -15.18 0.09
CA ILE A 145 1.67 -14.47 -0.68
C ILE A 145 2.25 -13.81 -1.91
N LYS A 146 1.40 -13.63 -2.93
CA LYS A 146 1.72 -12.83 -4.11
C LYS A 146 1.42 -11.37 -3.85
N TYR A 147 0.30 -11.08 -3.18
CA TYR A 147 -0.09 -9.71 -2.86
C TYR A 147 -1.12 -9.68 -1.73
N THR A 148 -1.25 -8.50 -1.14
CA THR A 148 -2.35 -8.11 -0.26
C THR A 148 -2.86 -6.77 -0.77
N LYS A 149 -4.18 -6.63 -0.90
CA LYS A 149 -4.83 -5.40 -1.37
C LYS A 149 -5.86 -4.92 -0.35
N TYR A 150 -5.97 -3.60 -0.22
CA TYR A 150 -7.07 -2.99 0.52
C TYR A 150 -8.36 -3.08 -0.30
N LEU A 151 -9.44 -3.50 0.35
CA LEU A 151 -10.77 -3.56 -0.26
C LEU A 151 -11.65 -2.45 0.30
N ILE A 152 -12.31 -1.72 -0.58
CA ILE A 152 -13.29 -0.73 -0.17
C ILE A 152 -14.58 -1.49 0.18
N SER A 153 -15.08 -1.25 1.40
CA SER A 153 -16.36 -1.80 1.81
C SER A 153 -17.45 -0.78 1.50
N PHE A 154 -18.31 -1.13 0.57
CA PHE A 154 -19.52 -0.34 0.30
C PHE A 154 -20.65 -0.91 1.12
N LYS A 155 -21.12 -0.14 2.07
CA LYS A 155 -22.31 -0.50 2.84
C LYS A 155 -23.46 0.41 2.45
#